data_b776a3b9e7e4c2b419762644316aedc1
#
_entry.id   b776a3b9e7e4c2b419762644316aedc1
#
_cell.length_a   1.000
_cell.length_b   1.000
_cell.length_c   1.000
_cell.angle_alpha   90.00
_cell.angle_beta   90.00
_cell.angle_gamma   90.00
#
_symmetry.space_group_name_H-M   'P 1'
#
loop_
_entity.id
_entity.type
_entity.pdbx_description
1 polymer ?
#
loop_
_entity_poly.entity_id
_entity_poly.type
_entity_poly.pdbx_seq_one_letter_code
_entity_poly.pdbx_strand_id
1 'polypeptide(L)'
;LPVVRTAVPEGYRIVMGHQCGYAGRKYVHLTLEKNGELISLVIARKGEGETMDGLLVSTATANIPIFQSAAGRYQVAGFEAGNFLAYIVSDLRAPANLQIASTLAPMVHGFLMKTAA
;
A
#
# COMPACT_ATOMS: atom_id res chain seq x y z
N LEU A 1 -3.93 -8.63 11.37
CA LEU A 1 -3.33 -7.34 11.74
C LEU A 1 -2.04 -7.45 12.53
N PRO A 2 -1.93 -8.32 13.57
CA PRO A 2 -0.66 -8.44 14.28
C PRO A 2 0.52 -8.80 13.37
N VAL A 3 0.25 -9.56 12.32
CA VAL A 3 1.29 -9.95 11.37
C VAL A 3 1.66 -8.79 10.46
N VAL A 4 0.69 -7.94 10.10
CA VAL A 4 0.96 -6.74 9.30
C VAL A 4 1.85 -5.77 10.07
N ARG A 5 1.72 -5.71 11.40
CA ARG A 5 2.56 -4.84 12.22
C ARG A 5 4.04 -5.16 12.07
N THR A 6 4.40 -6.42 11.84
CA THR A 6 5.79 -6.81 11.65
C THR A 6 6.34 -6.38 10.30
N ALA A 7 5.47 -6.02 9.36
CA ALA A 7 5.88 -5.55 8.03
C ALA A 7 6.05 -4.04 7.97
N VAL A 8 5.79 -3.32 9.06
CA VAL A 8 5.93 -1.87 9.11
C VAL A 8 7.37 -1.52 9.50
N PRO A 9 8.08 -0.74 8.67
CA PRO A 9 9.47 -0.37 8.96
C PRO A 9 9.59 0.48 10.21
N GLU A 10 10.79 0.49 10.77
CA GLU A 10 11.12 1.37 11.88
C GLU A 10 10.85 2.83 11.50
N GLY A 11 10.33 3.59 12.45
CA GLY A 11 9.98 4.99 12.24
C GLY A 11 8.51 5.20 11.89
N TYR A 12 7.79 4.13 11.53
CA TYR A 12 6.36 4.17 11.27
C TYR A 12 5.61 3.58 12.45
N ARG A 13 4.49 4.17 12.79
CA ARG A 13 3.63 3.72 13.88
C ARG A 13 2.22 3.49 13.35
N ILE A 14 1.62 2.35 13.70
CA ILE A 14 0.23 2.09 13.37
C ILE A 14 -0.63 2.80 14.41
N VAL A 15 -1.43 3.77 13.98
CA VAL A 15 -2.33 4.51 14.89
C VAL A 15 -3.78 4.03 14.76
N MET A 16 -4.13 3.37 13.68
CA MET A 16 -5.47 2.83 13.49
C MET A 16 -5.40 1.70 12.47
N GLY A 17 -6.21 0.68 12.68
CA GLY A 17 -6.36 -0.41 11.71
C GLY A 17 -7.75 -1.00 11.82
N HIS A 18 -8.37 -1.27 10.67
CA HIS A 18 -9.66 -1.90 10.63
C HIS A 18 -9.86 -2.64 9.31
N GLN A 19 -10.80 -3.58 9.35
CA GLN A 19 -11.28 -4.24 8.15
C GLN A 19 -12.59 -3.57 7.75
N CYS A 20 -12.77 -3.34 6.47
CA CYS A 20 -13.99 -2.76 5.95
C CYS A 20 -14.41 -3.50 4.68
N GLY A 21 -15.69 -3.40 4.34
CA GLY A 21 -16.25 -3.96 3.13
C GLY A 21 -16.88 -2.88 2.29
N TYR A 22 -16.71 -2.97 0.99
CA TYR A 22 -17.33 -2.04 0.04
C TYR A 22 -17.52 -2.75 -1.29
N ALA A 23 -18.74 -2.68 -1.81
CA ALA A 23 -19.09 -3.29 -3.09
C ALA A 23 -18.75 -4.78 -3.16
N GLY A 24 -18.96 -5.52 -2.06
CA GLY A 24 -18.69 -6.94 -1.99
C GLY A 24 -17.23 -7.32 -1.79
N ARG A 25 -16.35 -6.35 -1.66
CA ARG A 25 -14.92 -6.56 -1.48
C ARG A 25 -14.48 -6.16 -0.07
N LYS A 26 -13.60 -6.96 0.51
CA LYS A 26 -13.01 -6.67 1.82
C LYS A 26 -11.69 -5.95 1.66
N TYR A 27 -11.49 -4.96 2.52
CA TYR A 27 -10.28 -4.16 2.57
C TYR A 27 -9.70 -4.18 3.96
N VAL A 28 -8.38 -4.11 4.05
CA VAL A 28 -7.68 -3.82 5.29
C VAL A 28 -7.13 -2.40 5.13
N HIS A 29 -7.46 -1.54 6.08
CA HIS A 29 -7.01 -0.16 6.08
C HIS A 29 -6.22 0.10 7.34
N LEU A 30 -4.97 0.48 7.18
CA LEU A 30 -4.10 0.88 8.28
C LEU A 30 -3.77 2.35 8.12
N THR A 31 -3.82 3.08 9.24
CA THR A 31 -3.32 4.44 9.27
C THR A 31 -1.98 4.41 9.99
N LEU A 32 -0.96 4.86 9.29
CA LEU A 32 0.41 4.91 9.78
C LEU A 32 0.78 6.35 10.08
N GLU A 33 1.64 6.54 11.05
CA GLU A 33 2.19 7.86 11.37
C GLU A 33 3.70 7.81 11.32
N LYS A 34 4.29 8.84 10.71
CA LYS A 34 5.72 9.07 10.72
C LYS A 34 5.95 10.57 10.78
N ASN A 35 6.67 11.04 11.80
CA ASN A 35 7.01 12.45 11.97
C ASN A 35 5.77 13.36 11.96
N GLY A 36 4.66 12.90 12.56
CA GLY A 36 3.43 13.66 12.60
C GLY A 36 2.57 13.60 11.36
N GLU A 37 3.03 12.92 10.30
CA GLU A 37 2.29 12.80 9.06
C GLU A 37 1.53 11.49 9.01
N LEU A 38 0.28 11.55 8.55
CA LEU A 38 -0.58 10.38 8.46
C LEU A 38 -0.57 9.82 7.04
N ILE A 39 -0.46 8.50 6.95
CA ILE A 39 -0.39 7.78 5.70
C ILE A 39 -1.34 6.61 5.78
N SER A 40 -2.14 6.40 4.75
CA SER A 40 -3.03 5.25 4.67
C SER A 40 -2.39 4.15 3.85
N LEU A 41 -2.41 2.94 4.41
CA LEU A 41 -2.05 1.72 3.69
C LEU A 41 -3.34 0.92 3.52
N VAL A 42 -3.75 0.71 2.28
CA VAL A 42 -4.98 -0.01 1.95
C VAL A 42 -4.60 -1.28 1.20
N ILE A 43 -5.08 -2.41 1.69
CA ILE A 43 -4.80 -3.71 1.07
C ILE A 43 -6.13 -4.35 0.69
N ALA A 44 -6.23 -4.77 -0.56
CA ALA A 44 -7.41 -5.44 -1.08
C ALA A 44 -7.00 -6.72 -1.79
N ARG A 45 -7.82 -7.77 -1.69
CA ARG A 45 -7.65 -8.95 -2.53
C ARG A 45 -8.08 -8.60 -3.95
N LYS A 46 -7.32 -9.03 -4.94
CA LYS A 46 -7.67 -8.78 -6.34
C LYS A 46 -9.04 -9.36 -6.67
N GLY A 47 -9.82 -8.60 -7.43
CA GLY A 47 -10.99 -9.13 -8.13
C GLY A 47 -10.56 -9.93 -9.35
N GLU A 48 -11.49 -10.66 -9.94
CA GLU A 48 -11.22 -11.45 -11.14
C GLU A 48 -10.73 -10.55 -12.28
N GLY A 49 -9.58 -10.90 -12.84
CA GLY A 49 -8.97 -10.12 -13.92
C GLY A 49 -8.39 -8.78 -13.53
N GLU A 50 -8.42 -8.44 -12.25
CA GLU A 50 -7.91 -7.16 -11.78
C GLU A 50 -6.38 -7.16 -11.75
N THR A 51 -5.78 -6.12 -12.34
CA THR A 51 -4.33 -6.01 -12.44
C THR A 51 -3.94 -4.55 -12.61
N MET A 52 -2.68 -4.25 -12.29
CA MET A 52 -2.08 -2.94 -12.57
C MET A 52 -1.27 -2.95 -13.87
N ASP A 53 -1.30 -4.05 -14.61
CA ASP A 53 -0.64 -4.13 -15.90
C ASP A 53 -1.22 -3.06 -16.85
N GLY A 54 -0.35 -2.45 -17.63
CA GLY A 54 -0.75 -1.38 -18.52
C GLY A 54 -0.73 0.00 -17.91
N LEU A 55 -0.60 0.12 -16.58
CA LEU A 55 -0.37 1.40 -15.94
C LEU A 55 1.08 1.81 -16.09
N LEU A 56 1.32 3.11 -16.04
CA LEU A 56 2.67 3.63 -16.20
C LEU A 56 3.44 3.46 -14.88
N VAL A 57 4.54 2.73 -14.93
CA VAL A 57 5.39 2.49 -13.76
C VAL A 57 6.14 3.77 -13.42
N SER A 58 6.00 4.23 -12.17
CA SER A 58 6.70 5.42 -11.68
C SER A 58 8.09 5.10 -11.16
N THR A 59 8.24 3.93 -10.51
CA THR A 59 9.53 3.46 -10.01
C THR A 59 9.44 1.97 -9.73
N ALA A 60 10.55 1.36 -9.35
CA ALA A 60 10.58 -0.03 -8.92
C ALA A 60 11.52 -0.16 -7.72
N THR A 61 11.10 -0.93 -6.71
CA THR A 61 11.90 -1.20 -5.52
C THR A 61 11.94 -2.71 -5.32
N ALA A 62 13.15 -3.28 -5.23
CA ALA A 62 13.34 -4.74 -5.11
C ALA A 62 12.57 -5.50 -6.21
N ASN A 63 12.59 -4.97 -7.43
CA ASN A 63 11.88 -5.50 -8.60
C ASN A 63 10.36 -5.45 -8.49
N ILE A 64 9.82 -4.66 -7.57
CA ILE A 64 8.38 -4.45 -7.44
C ILE A 64 8.03 -3.17 -8.18
N PRO A 65 7.27 -3.22 -9.28
CA PRO A 65 6.82 -2.02 -9.96
C PRO A 65 5.84 -1.24 -9.08
N ILE A 66 6.04 0.07 -8.98
CA ILE A 66 5.19 0.97 -8.21
C ILE A 66 4.58 1.99 -9.15
N PHE A 67 3.26 2.10 -9.10
CA PHE A 67 2.46 2.99 -9.93
C PHE A 67 1.99 4.14 -9.05
N GLN A 68 1.98 5.35 -9.59
CA GLN A 68 1.51 6.51 -8.84
C GLN A 68 0.58 7.36 -9.67
N SER A 69 -0.46 7.86 -9.00
CA SER A 69 -1.42 8.78 -9.60
C SER A 69 -1.94 9.74 -8.53
N ALA A 70 -2.71 10.72 -8.96
CA ALA A 70 -3.35 11.67 -8.07
C ALA A 70 -4.85 11.42 -8.07
N ALA A 71 -5.46 11.56 -6.89
CA ALA A 71 -6.90 11.47 -6.72
C ALA A 71 -7.33 12.66 -5.84
N GLY A 72 -7.78 13.74 -6.49
CA GLY A 72 -8.06 14.98 -5.80
C GLY A 72 -6.79 15.55 -5.18
N ARG A 73 -6.84 15.83 -3.87
CA ARG A 73 -5.66 16.33 -3.14
C ARG A 73 -4.72 15.21 -2.70
N TYR A 74 -5.10 13.96 -2.92
CA TYR A 74 -4.32 12.82 -2.45
C TYR A 74 -3.42 12.28 -3.54
N GLN A 75 -2.29 11.73 -3.13
CA GLN A 75 -1.43 10.94 -3.98
C GLN A 75 -1.65 9.47 -3.64
N VAL A 76 -1.70 8.63 -4.66
CA VAL A 76 -1.94 7.20 -4.51
C VAL A 76 -0.82 6.46 -5.21
N ALA A 77 -0.07 5.67 -4.45
CA ALA A 77 0.94 4.79 -5.01
C ALA A 77 0.48 3.35 -4.80
N GLY A 78 0.59 2.52 -5.81
CA GLY A 78 0.10 1.15 -5.73
C GLY A 78 1.08 0.14 -6.28
N PHE A 79 0.97 -1.09 -5.78
CA PHE A 79 1.72 -2.22 -6.30
C PHE A 79 0.93 -3.51 -6.09
N GLU A 80 1.31 -4.54 -6.83
CA GLU A 80 0.70 -5.85 -6.71
C GLU A 80 1.59 -6.77 -5.88
N ALA A 81 0.95 -7.65 -5.11
CA ALA A 81 1.65 -8.67 -4.33
C ALA A 81 0.80 -9.96 -4.36
N GLY A 82 1.13 -10.86 -5.28
CA GLY A 82 0.35 -12.08 -5.47
C GLY A 82 -1.11 -11.77 -5.80
N ASN A 83 -2.03 -12.21 -4.95
CA ASN A 83 -3.45 -11.99 -5.14
C ASN A 83 -3.96 -10.70 -4.47
N PHE A 84 -3.05 -9.83 -4.08
CA PHE A 84 -3.39 -8.60 -3.37
C PHE A 84 -2.97 -7.37 -4.15
N LEU A 85 -3.70 -6.28 -3.93
CA LEU A 85 -3.35 -4.95 -4.35
C LEU A 85 -3.09 -4.14 -3.09
N ALA A 86 -2.01 -3.37 -3.09
CA ALA A 86 -1.66 -2.52 -1.96
C ALA A 86 -1.54 -1.08 -2.44
N TYR A 87 -2.07 -0.15 -1.65
CA TYR A 87 -2.08 1.27 -1.99
C TYR A 87 -1.57 2.08 -0.82
N ILE A 88 -0.73 3.05 -1.11
CA ILE A 88 -0.24 4.03 -0.15
C ILE A 88 -0.88 5.36 -0.53
N VAL A 89 -1.68 5.92 0.36
CA VAL A 89 -2.44 7.14 0.11
C VAL A 89 -2.06 8.21 1.13
N SER A 90 -1.71 9.38 0.66
CA SER A 90 -1.40 10.51 1.54
C SER A 90 -1.73 11.83 0.84
N ASP A 91 -1.75 12.91 1.60
CA ASP A 91 -1.87 14.27 1.05
C ASP A 91 -0.50 14.94 0.90
N LEU A 92 0.56 14.14 0.97
CA LEU A 92 1.91 14.62 0.72
C LEU A 92 2.12 14.86 -0.78
N ARG A 93 3.20 15.53 -1.10
CA ARG A 93 3.57 15.73 -2.51
C ARG A 93 3.93 14.39 -3.16
N ALA A 94 3.77 14.32 -4.48
CA ALA A 94 4.02 13.11 -5.22
C ALA A 94 5.37 12.45 -4.92
N PRO A 95 6.50 13.18 -4.91
CA PRO A 95 7.80 12.55 -4.61
C PRO A 95 7.85 11.97 -3.20
N ALA A 96 7.24 12.63 -2.21
CA ALA A 96 7.23 12.15 -0.83
C ALA A 96 6.38 10.90 -0.70
N ASN A 97 5.20 10.88 -1.32
CA ASN A 97 4.33 9.70 -1.29
C ASN A 97 5.00 8.51 -1.97
N LEU A 98 5.66 8.74 -3.09
CA LEU A 98 6.37 7.70 -3.82
C LEU A 98 7.54 7.14 -3.02
N GLN A 99 8.25 8.00 -2.29
CA GLN A 99 9.35 7.59 -1.42
C GLN A 99 8.85 6.67 -0.31
N ILE A 100 7.72 7.02 0.31
CA ILE A 100 7.12 6.21 1.36
C ILE A 100 6.69 4.86 0.80
N ALA A 101 6.04 4.85 -0.35
CA ALA A 101 5.63 3.62 -1.01
C ALA A 101 6.83 2.73 -1.32
N SER A 102 7.92 3.32 -1.81
CA SER A 102 9.15 2.58 -2.10
C SER A 102 9.76 1.96 -0.85
N THR A 103 9.67 2.66 0.28
CA THR A 103 10.19 2.15 1.55
C THR A 103 9.32 1.00 2.09
N LEU A 104 8.00 1.13 1.98
CA LEU A 104 7.07 0.14 2.52
C LEU A 104 6.92 -1.09 1.62
N ALA A 105 7.05 -0.92 0.31
CA ALA A 105 6.71 -1.97 -0.64
C ALA A 105 7.42 -3.31 -0.40
N PRO A 106 8.74 -3.37 -0.17
CA PRO A 106 9.39 -4.68 0.00
C PRO A 106 8.86 -5.45 1.20
N MET A 107 8.63 -4.77 2.32
CA MET A 107 8.16 -5.43 3.54
C MET A 107 6.70 -5.87 3.42
N VAL A 108 5.85 -4.98 2.89
CA VAL A 108 4.43 -5.30 2.70
C VAL A 108 4.27 -6.40 1.65
N HIS A 109 4.99 -6.30 0.54
CA HIS A 109 4.97 -7.31 -0.50
C HIS A 109 5.38 -8.68 0.05
N GLY A 110 6.49 -8.73 0.80
CA GLY A 110 6.99 -9.97 1.38
C GLY A 110 5.97 -10.59 2.34
N PHE A 111 5.34 -9.77 3.17
CA PHE A 111 4.31 -10.24 4.08
C PHE A 111 3.11 -10.81 3.33
N LEU A 112 2.62 -10.11 2.32
CA LEU A 112 1.45 -10.53 1.55
C LEU A 112 1.73 -11.82 0.77
N MET A 113 2.93 -11.97 0.23
CA MET A 113 3.31 -13.20 -0.48
C MET A 113 3.33 -14.40 0.46
N LYS A 114 3.78 -14.25 1.69
CA LYS A 114 3.74 -15.31 2.69
C LYS A 114 2.31 -15.68 3.06
N THR A 115 1.45 -14.67 3.18
CA THR A 115 0.04 -14.87 3.52
C THR A 115 -0.70 -15.60 2.42
N ALA A 116 -0.31 -15.41 1.16
CA ALA A 116 -0.93 -16.04 0.02
C ALA A 116 -0.47 -17.51 -0.20
N ALA A 117 0.61 -17.88 0.44
CA ALA A 117 1.20 -19.22 0.27
C ALA A 117 0.36 -20.34 0.90
#